data_8defd2d2a5a3146c828143ad573223b2
#
_entry.id   8defd2d2a5a3146c828143ad573223b2
#
_cell.length_a   1.000
_cell.length_b   1.000
_cell.length_c   1.000
_cell.angle_alpha   90.00
_cell.angle_beta   90.00
_cell.angle_gamma   90.00
#
_symmetry.space_group_name_H-M   'P 1'
#
loop_
_entity.id
_entity.type
_entity.pdbx_description
1 polymer ?
#
loop_
_entity_poly.entity_id
_entity_poly.type
_entity_poly.pdbx_seq_one_letter_code
_entity_poly.pdbx_strand_id
1 'polypeptide(L)'
;MEKYLINPNQRIATISKDIYGHFSEHLGRCIYDGIFVGKDSKIPNVNGMRTDVVTALKDMGIPVLRWPGGCFADEYHWTDGIGELKDRKKMINTHWGGVVEDNSFGTHEYFELIRQLGCDAYVNGNVGSGSVREMNEWVEYMTFDGVSPMADLRKKNGADKPWKLRYFSVGNESWGCGGHMNGDYYADEFRRYNTYVRDYTAGEHIYRVACGPNAFDFKWTEQVMRKVPGQADGLSLHYYTVPYNWDHKGSATEFNLKDYDRTVAKAYRMEELVRRHTEIMNALDPQKRVDLIVDEWGTWFDVEPGTNPGFLYQLNTMRDAMVAALTLNIFNKHADRVQMANIAQTVNVLQAVILTEGDKMVLTPTYHVFKMYKDHQQNTLIGSYLTNSNTVECEECSAPQMIESASVDENGTIYATVTNISATKKAKIKCQIADTKVSTLRAEILTGDMHDKNDFSNPDAVQVRPFDGVRKLSDGFVAELPPCSVVKFVINEK
;
A
#
# COMPACT_ATOMS: atom_id res chain seq x y z
N MET A 1 -21.23 -5.83 -25.65
CA MET A 1 -20.10 -6.77 -25.36
C MET A 1 -18.83 -6.02 -25.67
N GLU A 2 -18.04 -5.78 -24.66
CA GLU A 2 -16.80 -5.02 -24.75
C GLU A 2 -15.67 -5.88 -25.33
N LYS A 3 -14.70 -5.23 -25.98
CA LYS A 3 -13.51 -5.89 -26.52
C LYS A 3 -12.38 -5.75 -25.51
N TYR A 4 -11.75 -6.88 -25.19
CA TYR A 4 -10.54 -6.90 -24.39
C TYR A 4 -9.40 -7.46 -25.25
N LEU A 5 -8.38 -6.65 -25.49
CA LEU A 5 -7.20 -7.05 -26.27
C LEU A 5 -6.02 -7.20 -25.32
N ILE A 6 -5.31 -8.30 -25.42
CA ILE A 6 -4.04 -8.56 -24.72
C ILE A 6 -2.96 -8.83 -25.78
N ASN A 7 -1.83 -8.14 -25.67
CA ASN A 7 -0.68 -8.33 -26.56
C ASN A 7 0.57 -8.75 -25.75
N PRO A 8 0.85 -10.05 -25.62
CA PRO A 8 2.02 -10.54 -24.88
C PRO A 8 3.36 -10.09 -25.46
N ASN A 9 3.39 -9.75 -26.77
CA ASN A 9 4.60 -9.28 -27.45
C ASN A 9 4.95 -7.82 -27.11
N GLN A 10 3.99 -7.03 -26.62
CA GLN A 10 4.23 -5.67 -26.14
C GLN A 10 4.62 -5.69 -24.68
N ARG A 11 5.89 -5.96 -24.41
CA ARG A 11 6.46 -5.91 -23.05
C ARG A 11 6.79 -4.47 -22.69
N ILE A 12 6.29 -3.98 -21.52
CA ILE A 12 6.33 -2.55 -21.15
C ILE A 12 7.33 -2.31 -20.02
N ALA A 13 7.13 -2.94 -18.87
CA ALA A 13 7.95 -2.80 -17.67
C ALA A 13 7.82 -4.03 -16.78
N THR A 14 8.70 -4.18 -15.80
CA THR A 14 8.48 -5.13 -14.70
C THR A 14 7.54 -4.51 -13.68
N ILE A 15 6.50 -5.22 -13.29
CA ILE A 15 5.64 -4.82 -12.18
C ILE A 15 6.40 -5.07 -10.88
N SER A 16 6.83 -4.01 -10.21
CA SER A 16 7.53 -4.15 -8.94
C SER A 16 6.64 -4.86 -7.90
N LYS A 17 7.22 -5.81 -7.17
CA LYS A 17 6.51 -6.46 -6.05
C LYS A 17 6.02 -5.43 -5.01
N ASP A 18 6.76 -4.35 -4.83
CA ASP A 18 6.53 -3.37 -3.78
C ASP A 18 5.32 -2.44 -4.05
N ILE A 19 4.72 -2.51 -5.27
CA ILE A 19 3.38 -1.95 -5.56
C ILE A 19 2.30 -2.53 -4.62
N TYR A 20 2.52 -3.74 -4.09
CA TYR A 20 1.62 -4.46 -3.19
C TYR A 20 2.04 -4.31 -1.73
N GLY A 21 2.72 -3.22 -1.39
CA GLY A 21 3.20 -2.90 -0.06
C GLY A 21 2.11 -2.48 0.91
N HIS A 22 2.47 -2.46 2.18
CA HIS A 22 1.57 -2.14 3.28
C HIS A 22 2.19 -1.12 4.22
N PHE A 23 1.33 -0.41 4.91
CA PHE A 23 1.68 0.60 5.89
C PHE A 23 1.16 0.24 7.27
N SER A 24 2.00 0.33 8.28
CA SER A 24 1.63 0.22 9.70
C SER A 24 2.19 1.39 10.48
N GLU A 25 1.35 1.95 11.33
CA GLU A 25 1.64 3.14 12.12
C GLU A 25 1.30 2.90 13.58
N HIS A 26 1.97 3.60 14.49
CA HIS A 26 1.55 3.75 15.88
C HIS A 26 0.25 4.57 15.95
N LEU A 27 -0.82 3.98 15.43
CA LEU A 27 -2.15 4.54 15.30
C LEU A 27 -3.19 3.51 15.73
N GLY A 28 -4.06 3.90 16.67
CA GLY A 28 -5.14 3.05 17.12
C GLY A 28 -4.66 1.66 17.53
N ARG A 29 -5.23 0.63 16.91
CA ARG A 29 -4.87 -0.78 17.15
C ARG A 29 -4.16 -1.41 15.94
N CYS A 30 -3.41 -0.63 15.14
CA CYS A 30 -2.66 -1.20 14.03
C CYS A 30 -1.51 -2.06 14.55
N ILE A 31 -0.68 -1.50 15.42
CA ILE A 31 0.47 -2.19 16.02
C ILE A 31 0.03 -2.92 17.28
N TYR A 32 -0.33 -2.19 18.33
CA TYR A 32 -0.77 -2.80 19.60
C TYR A 32 -2.16 -3.41 19.46
N ASP A 33 -2.35 -4.63 20.00
CA ASP A 33 -3.55 -5.48 19.85
C ASP A 33 -3.85 -5.92 18.40
N GLY A 34 -3.20 -5.32 17.43
CA GLY A 34 -3.28 -5.67 16.02
C GLY A 34 -2.16 -6.64 15.63
N ILE A 35 -0.98 -6.12 15.34
CA ILE A 35 0.20 -6.92 14.95
C ILE A 35 0.93 -7.46 16.17
N PHE A 36 1.07 -6.65 17.22
CA PHE A 36 1.88 -6.92 18.40
C PHE A 36 1.03 -6.97 19.66
N VAL A 37 1.17 -8.06 20.41
CA VAL A 37 0.44 -8.31 21.66
C VAL A 37 1.35 -8.50 22.87
N GLY A 38 2.67 -8.42 22.66
CA GLY A 38 3.65 -8.70 23.70
C GLY A 38 3.91 -10.20 23.90
N LYS A 39 5.13 -10.51 24.36
CA LYS A 39 5.60 -11.91 24.50
C LYS A 39 4.80 -12.74 25.51
N ASP A 40 4.27 -12.08 26.54
CA ASP A 40 3.56 -12.71 27.64
C ASP A 40 2.04 -12.83 27.40
N SER A 41 1.57 -12.39 26.22
CA SER A 41 0.16 -12.49 25.84
C SER A 41 -0.31 -13.94 25.75
N LYS A 42 -1.56 -14.19 26.15
CA LYS A 42 -2.23 -15.48 25.94
C LYS A 42 -2.64 -15.71 24.48
N ILE A 43 -2.69 -14.65 23.67
CA ILE A 43 -2.92 -14.74 22.22
C ILE A 43 -1.68 -15.39 21.60
N PRO A 44 -1.83 -16.43 20.75
CA PRO A 44 -0.70 -17.09 20.10
C PRO A 44 0.23 -16.10 19.40
N ASN A 45 1.50 -16.09 19.81
CA ASN A 45 2.47 -15.14 19.29
C ASN A 45 3.88 -15.73 19.22
N VAL A 46 4.71 -15.15 18.38
CA VAL A 46 6.16 -15.40 18.35
C VAL A 46 6.86 -14.07 18.60
N ASN A 47 7.58 -13.99 19.71
CA ASN A 47 8.25 -12.74 20.14
C ASN A 47 7.32 -11.52 20.23
N GLY A 48 6.04 -11.75 20.60
CA GLY A 48 5.02 -10.73 20.73
C GLY A 48 4.21 -10.45 19.46
N MET A 49 4.61 -10.96 18.30
CA MET A 49 3.89 -10.83 17.03
C MET A 49 2.79 -11.89 16.93
N ARG A 50 1.55 -11.51 16.66
CA ARG A 50 0.43 -12.43 16.49
C ARG A 50 0.69 -13.42 15.36
N THR A 51 0.62 -14.72 15.67
CA THR A 51 0.92 -15.79 14.71
C THR A 51 -0.09 -15.82 13.55
N ASP A 52 -1.38 -15.58 13.83
CA ASP A 52 -2.45 -15.55 12.85
C ASP A 52 -2.24 -14.39 11.83
N VAL A 53 -1.97 -13.18 12.33
CA VAL A 53 -1.71 -12.00 11.50
C VAL A 53 -0.46 -12.21 10.63
N VAL A 54 0.65 -12.65 11.21
CA VAL A 54 1.89 -12.93 10.46
C VAL A 54 1.65 -13.98 9.38
N THR A 55 0.91 -15.06 9.70
CA THR A 55 0.59 -16.11 8.73
C THR A 55 -0.25 -15.58 7.57
N ALA A 56 -1.28 -14.79 7.85
CA ALA A 56 -2.14 -14.19 6.83
C ALA A 56 -1.37 -13.24 5.91
N LEU A 57 -0.51 -12.36 6.46
CA LEU A 57 0.30 -11.43 5.68
C LEU A 57 1.30 -12.17 4.77
N LYS A 58 1.91 -13.26 5.26
CA LYS A 58 2.78 -14.11 4.42
C LYS A 58 2.01 -14.81 3.31
N ASP A 59 0.82 -15.34 3.58
CA ASP A 59 -0.02 -16.00 2.58
C ASP A 59 -0.48 -15.01 1.49
N MET A 60 -0.74 -13.77 1.87
CA MET A 60 -1.03 -12.69 0.95
C MET A 60 0.18 -12.28 0.09
N GLY A 61 1.40 -12.55 0.56
CA GLY A 61 2.65 -12.23 -0.15
C GLY A 61 3.08 -10.77 0.04
N ILE A 62 2.97 -10.24 1.28
CA ILE A 62 3.43 -8.87 1.60
C ILE A 62 4.90 -8.66 1.21
N PRO A 63 5.23 -7.70 0.33
CA PRO A 63 6.61 -7.51 -0.13
C PRO A 63 7.40 -6.51 0.69
N VAL A 64 6.73 -5.49 1.24
CA VAL A 64 7.33 -4.39 2.01
C VAL A 64 6.35 -3.88 3.05
N LEU A 65 6.86 -3.50 4.22
CA LEU A 65 6.07 -2.90 5.30
C LEU A 65 6.68 -1.56 5.73
N ARG A 66 5.90 -0.48 5.63
CA ARG A 66 6.27 0.87 6.07
C ARG A 66 5.96 1.06 7.56
N TRP A 67 6.91 1.67 8.33
CA TRP A 67 6.84 1.95 9.76
C TRP A 67 7.80 3.10 10.12
N PRO A 68 7.71 3.87 11.23
CA PRO A 68 6.78 3.74 12.36
C PRO A 68 5.45 4.45 12.14
N GLY A 69 5.30 5.18 11.07
CA GLY A 69 4.09 5.92 10.81
C GLY A 69 4.17 6.84 9.61
N GLY A 70 3.06 7.53 9.42
CA GLY A 70 2.87 8.78 8.74
C GLY A 70 3.18 9.92 9.69
N CYS A 71 2.13 10.64 10.15
CA CYS A 71 2.31 11.76 11.09
C CYS A 71 3.00 11.38 12.41
N PHE A 72 2.80 10.16 12.90
CA PHE A 72 3.50 9.70 14.10
C PHE A 72 5.02 9.72 13.93
N ALA A 73 5.54 9.44 12.73
CA ALA A 73 6.99 9.43 12.48
C ALA A 73 7.66 10.78 12.76
N ASP A 74 6.95 11.90 12.59
CA ASP A 74 7.50 13.25 12.79
C ASP A 74 7.52 13.70 14.25
N GLU A 75 6.97 12.89 15.17
CA GLU A 75 7.11 13.03 16.63
C GLU A 75 7.87 11.87 17.29
N TYR A 76 8.21 10.83 16.52
CA TYR A 76 8.87 9.62 17.03
C TYR A 76 10.39 9.83 17.18
N HIS A 77 10.87 9.70 18.41
CA HIS A 77 12.29 9.65 18.73
C HIS A 77 12.71 8.18 18.91
N TRP A 78 13.43 7.63 17.94
CA TRP A 78 13.74 6.20 17.86
C TRP A 78 14.47 5.63 19.10
N THR A 79 15.24 6.49 19.81
CA THR A 79 15.93 6.11 21.05
C THR A 79 14.97 5.79 22.19
N ASP A 80 13.74 6.28 22.14
CA ASP A 80 12.71 6.00 23.15
C ASP A 80 12.13 4.58 23.00
N GLY A 81 12.25 3.97 21.80
CA GLY A 81 11.77 2.63 21.46
C GLY A 81 12.85 1.52 21.47
N ILE A 82 14.01 1.74 22.11
CA ILE A 82 15.08 0.74 22.20
C ILE A 82 15.49 0.45 23.64
N GLY A 83 16.26 -0.62 23.86
CA GLY A 83 16.70 -1.04 25.18
C GLY A 83 15.62 -1.81 25.95
N GLU A 84 15.84 -1.95 27.26
CA GLU A 84 14.94 -2.69 28.15
C GLU A 84 13.54 -2.06 28.20
N LEU A 85 12.48 -2.83 28.07
CA LEU A 85 11.10 -2.35 28.02
C LEU A 85 10.73 -1.43 29.21
N LYS A 86 11.20 -1.76 30.43
CA LYS A 86 10.92 -0.98 31.64
C LYS A 86 11.54 0.42 31.65
N ASP A 87 12.56 0.64 30.82
CA ASP A 87 13.34 1.87 30.77
C ASP A 87 12.94 2.74 29.54
N ARG A 88 12.09 2.20 28.66
CA ARG A 88 11.60 2.95 27.48
C ARG A 88 10.70 4.12 27.91
N LYS A 89 10.90 5.26 27.27
CA LYS A 89 10.10 6.44 27.57
C LYS A 89 8.69 6.31 27.03
N LYS A 90 7.74 6.83 27.77
CA LYS A 90 6.35 6.98 27.32
C LYS A 90 6.13 8.36 26.76
N MET A 91 5.32 8.45 25.71
CA MET A 91 4.91 9.72 25.11
C MET A 91 3.39 9.76 24.91
N ILE A 92 2.86 10.95 24.71
CA ILE A 92 1.46 11.11 24.27
C ILE A 92 1.46 11.03 22.76
N ASN A 93 0.63 10.14 22.19
CA ASN A 93 0.37 10.12 20.76
C ASN A 93 -0.61 11.25 20.43
N THR A 94 -0.08 12.41 20.10
CA THR A 94 -0.87 13.64 19.90
C THR A 94 -1.67 13.62 18.61
N HIS A 95 -1.20 12.94 17.60
CA HIS A 95 -1.90 12.80 16.33
C HIS A 95 -3.06 11.82 16.42
N TRP A 96 -2.87 10.70 17.13
CA TRP A 96 -3.79 9.58 17.07
C TRP A 96 -4.39 9.23 18.44
N GLY A 97 -5.54 9.82 18.73
CA GLY A 97 -6.38 9.47 19.87
C GLY A 97 -5.94 10.00 21.24
N GLY A 98 -4.82 10.72 21.35
CA GLY A 98 -4.34 11.29 22.61
C GLY A 98 -3.96 10.22 23.66
N VAL A 99 -3.60 9.02 23.23
CA VAL A 99 -3.27 7.90 24.11
C VAL A 99 -1.80 7.90 24.50
N VAL A 100 -1.47 7.18 25.57
CA VAL A 100 -0.08 6.98 25.96
C VAL A 100 0.54 5.91 25.05
N GLU A 101 1.57 6.28 24.32
CA GLU A 101 2.46 5.39 23.59
C GLU A 101 3.58 4.93 24.53
N ASP A 102 3.69 3.64 24.79
CA ASP A 102 4.67 3.09 25.74
C ASP A 102 5.98 2.63 25.09
N ASN A 103 6.06 2.73 23.77
CA ASN A 103 7.21 2.35 22.97
C ASN A 103 7.65 0.87 23.13
N SER A 104 6.73 -0.02 23.53
CA SER A 104 7.04 -1.45 23.66
C SER A 104 7.28 -2.13 22.30
N PHE A 105 6.84 -1.48 21.22
CA PHE A 105 7.19 -1.85 19.85
C PHE A 105 8.10 -0.76 19.26
N GLY A 106 9.36 -1.09 19.05
CA GLY A 106 10.36 -0.17 18.49
C GLY A 106 11.18 -0.83 17.39
N THR A 107 12.40 -0.34 17.17
CA THR A 107 13.28 -0.80 16.07
C THR A 107 13.51 -2.31 16.09
N HIS A 108 13.78 -2.91 17.25
CA HIS A 108 14.06 -4.35 17.38
C HIS A 108 12.82 -5.19 17.08
N GLU A 109 11.67 -4.79 17.60
CA GLU A 109 10.39 -5.46 17.38
C GLU A 109 9.96 -5.34 15.91
N TYR A 110 10.18 -4.19 15.29
CA TYR A 110 9.90 -3.99 13.87
C TYR A 110 10.75 -4.92 12.99
N PHE A 111 12.06 -4.97 13.19
CA PHE A 111 12.92 -5.88 12.41
C PHE A 111 12.68 -7.36 12.71
N GLU A 112 12.22 -7.70 13.91
CA GLU A 112 11.74 -9.05 14.20
C GLU A 112 10.47 -9.38 13.41
N LEU A 113 9.54 -8.43 13.29
CA LEU A 113 8.35 -8.57 12.43
C LEU A 113 8.76 -8.74 10.96
N ILE A 114 9.66 -7.91 10.44
CA ILE A 114 10.19 -8.02 9.07
C ILE A 114 10.82 -9.41 8.83
N ARG A 115 11.60 -9.91 9.77
CA ARG A 115 12.20 -11.26 9.71
C ARG A 115 11.14 -12.35 9.64
N GLN A 116 10.08 -12.25 10.45
CA GLN A 116 8.98 -13.22 10.44
C GLN A 116 8.18 -13.19 9.16
N LEU A 117 7.90 -12.00 8.63
CA LEU A 117 7.18 -11.80 7.37
C LEU A 117 8.01 -12.23 6.15
N GLY A 118 9.32 -12.03 6.20
CA GLY A 118 10.23 -12.24 5.06
C GLY A 118 10.07 -11.17 3.98
N CYS A 119 9.68 -9.95 4.35
CA CYS A 119 9.50 -8.81 3.47
C CYS A 119 10.61 -7.77 3.63
N ASP A 120 10.62 -6.75 2.76
CA ASP A 120 11.57 -5.65 2.86
C ASP A 120 11.12 -4.61 3.91
N ALA A 121 12.09 -3.99 4.59
CA ALA A 121 11.86 -2.92 5.55
C ALA A 121 11.78 -1.56 4.86
N TYR A 122 10.75 -0.77 5.23
CA TYR A 122 10.62 0.63 4.86
C TYR A 122 10.46 1.47 6.14
N VAL A 123 11.49 2.22 6.50
CA VAL A 123 11.50 3.06 7.70
C VAL A 123 11.31 4.53 7.34
N ASN A 124 10.44 5.21 8.08
CA ASN A 124 10.16 6.63 7.89
C ASN A 124 10.87 7.48 8.94
N GLY A 125 11.76 8.38 8.50
CA GLY A 125 12.58 9.22 9.36
C GLY A 125 11.89 10.52 9.77
N ASN A 126 12.17 10.99 10.99
CA ASN A 126 11.60 12.19 11.58
C ASN A 126 12.30 13.46 11.08
N VAL A 127 11.62 14.23 10.23
CA VAL A 127 12.06 15.57 9.79
C VAL A 127 11.31 16.67 10.56
N GLY A 128 10.19 16.35 11.19
CA GLY A 128 9.35 17.28 11.94
C GLY A 128 10.02 17.77 13.22
N SER A 129 10.06 16.94 14.26
CA SER A 129 10.67 17.28 15.56
C SER A 129 12.11 16.75 15.73
N GLY A 130 12.57 15.85 14.85
CA GLY A 130 13.89 15.24 14.90
C GLY A 130 15.02 16.15 14.42
N SER A 131 16.24 15.64 14.50
CA SER A 131 17.43 16.32 14.01
C SER A 131 18.18 15.47 12.98
N VAL A 132 19.01 16.12 12.15
CA VAL A 132 19.89 15.44 11.19
C VAL A 132 20.78 14.41 11.89
N ARG A 133 21.30 14.75 13.09
CA ARG A 133 22.13 13.84 13.87
C ARG A 133 21.35 12.61 14.32
N GLU A 134 20.15 12.79 14.83
CA GLU A 134 19.30 11.71 15.31
C GLU A 134 18.95 10.74 14.18
N MET A 135 18.61 11.25 12.99
CA MET A 135 18.32 10.43 11.81
C MET A 135 19.56 9.65 11.36
N ASN A 136 20.71 10.29 11.30
CA ASN A 136 21.96 9.61 10.96
C ASN A 136 22.32 8.51 11.97
N GLU A 137 22.20 8.80 13.28
CA GLU A 137 22.47 7.83 14.34
C GLU A 137 21.52 6.63 14.27
N TRP A 138 20.26 6.84 13.85
CA TRP A 138 19.32 5.73 13.65
C TRP A 138 19.69 4.84 12.47
N VAL A 139 20.04 5.43 11.33
CA VAL A 139 20.50 4.67 10.16
C VAL A 139 21.79 3.89 10.48
N GLU A 140 22.75 4.52 11.20
CA GLU A 140 23.96 3.87 11.66
C GLU A 140 23.65 2.72 12.63
N TYR A 141 22.76 2.94 13.59
CA TYR A 141 22.29 1.92 14.53
C TYR A 141 21.72 0.69 13.82
N MET A 142 20.89 0.91 12.80
CA MET A 142 20.25 -0.16 12.05
C MET A 142 21.23 -0.92 11.16
N THR A 143 22.18 -0.25 10.50
CA THR A 143 22.84 -0.81 9.30
C THR A 143 24.35 -0.96 9.41
N PHE A 144 25.05 -0.33 10.39
CA PHE A 144 26.49 -0.39 10.46
C PHE A 144 27.02 -1.63 11.21
N ASP A 145 27.90 -2.42 10.58
CA ASP A 145 28.55 -3.64 11.17
C ASP A 145 29.98 -3.39 11.67
N GLY A 146 30.38 -2.14 11.86
CA GLY A 146 31.70 -1.79 12.36
C GLY A 146 31.77 -1.56 13.87
N VAL A 147 32.78 -0.77 14.26
CA VAL A 147 32.96 -0.27 15.64
C VAL A 147 32.52 1.19 15.68
N SER A 148 31.44 1.45 16.39
CA SER A 148 30.92 2.79 16.62
C SER A 148 29.97 2.81 17.81
N PRO A 149 29.70 3.97 18.43
CA PRO A 149 28.78 4.06 19.54
C PRO A 149 27.38 3.48 19.23
N MET A 150 26.87 3.67 17.98
CA MET A 150 25.55 3.18 17.60
C MET A 150 25.55 1.68 17.32
N ALA A 151 26.58 1.14 16.67
CA ALA A 151 26.73 -0.29 16.48
C ALA A 151 26.91 -1.03 17.84
N ASP A 152 27.68 -0.44 18.77
CA ASP A 152 27.87 -1.01 20.09
C ASP A 152 26.59 -0.95 20.93
N LEU A 153 25.80 0.14 20.78
CA LEU A 153 24.49 0.28 21.43
C LEU A 153 23.51 -0.78 20.89
N ARG A 154 23.47 -1.02 19.57
CA ARG A 154 22.65 -2.09 18.97
C ARG A 154 23.01 -3.46 19.56
N LYS A 155 24.30 -3.79 19.63
CA LYS A 155 24.79 -5.06 20.20
C LYS A 155 24.41 -5.17 21.67
N LYS A 156 24.59 -4.09 22.45
CA LYS A 156 24.18 -4.04 23.85
C LYS A 156 22.68 -4.31 24.02
N ASN A 157 21.86 -3.84 23.09
CA ASN A 157 20.41 -4.04 23.07
C ASN A 157 20.00 -5.40 22.49
N GLY A 158 20.95 -6.31 22.20
CA GLY A 158 20.67 -7.70 21.84
C GLY A 158 20.69 -8.02 20.34
N ALA A 159 21.12 -7.10 19.47
CA ALA A 159 21.26 -7.36 18.03
C ALA A 159 22.74 -7.27 17.60
N ASP A 160 23.43 -8.42 17.58
CA ASP A 160 24.85 -8.48 17.22
C ASP A 160 25.12 -8.03 15.77
N LYS A 161 24.22 -8.38 14.86
CA LYS A 161 24.31 -8.04 13.44
C LYS A 161 23.38 -6.91 13.07
N PRO A 162 23.78 -6.06 12.08
CA PRO A 162 22.87 -5.07 11.51
C PRO A 162 21.72 -5.73 10.77
N TRP A 163 20.67 -4.96 10.58
CA TRP A 163 19.55 -5.35 9.74
C TRP A 163 19.71 -4.83 8.32
N LYS A 164 19.03 -5.46 7.38
CA LYS A 164 18.90 -4.95 6.03
C LYS A 164 17.79 -3.90 6.00
N LEU A 165 18.16 -2.66 5.78
CA LEU A 165 17.25 -1.54 5.54
C LEU A 165 17.17 -1.28 4.04
N ARG A 166 16.04 -1.62 3.42
CA ARG A 166 15.88 -1.45 1.98
C ARG A 166 15.44 -0.06 1.61
N TYR A 167 14.45 0.49 2.30
CA TYR A 167 13.83 1.78 2.01
C TYR A 167 13.88 2.69 3.23
N PHE A 168 14.15 3.97 3.00
CA PHE A 168 14.15 4.99 4.03
C PHE A 168 13.53 6.28 3.51
N SER A 169 12.44 6.74 4.14
CA SER A 169 11.84 8.02 3.83
C SER A 169 12.45 9.13 4.69
N VAL A 170 12.77 10.24 4.05
CA VAL A 170 13.26 11.46 4.72
C VAL A 170 12.07 12.41 4.90
N GLY A 171 11.32 12.20 5.97
CA GLY A 171 10.11 12.94 6.30
C GLY A 171 8.82 12.33 5.76
N ASN A 172 7.71 12.79 6.31
CA ASN A 172 6.35 12.43 5.96
C ASN A 172 5.48 13.67 5.94
N GLU A 173 4.58 13.80 4.94
CA GLU A 173 3.57 14.87 4.87
C GLU A 173 4.09 16.24 5.35
N SER A 174 5.30 16.61 4.94
CA SER A 174 5.98 17.81 5.42
C SER A 174 5.24 19.10 5.06
N TRP A 175 4.27 19.03 4.14
CA TRP A 175 3.29 20.08 3.84
C TRP A 175 2.20 20.23 4.92
N GLY A 176 2.01 19.24 5.77
CA GLY A 176 1.01 19.16 6.84
C GLY A 176 1.64 18.82 8.18
N CYS A 177 1.29 17.66 8.76
CA CYS A 177 1.74 17.22 10.08
C CYS A 177 3.27 17.16 10.24
N GLY A 178 4.00 16.95 9.16
CA GLY A 178 5.47 16.91 9.16
C GLY A 178 6.15 18.28 9.14
N GLY A 179 5.43 19.41 9.38
CA GLY A 179 6.08 20.70 9.60
C GLY A 179 5.50 21.90 8.85
N HIS A 180 4.37 21.76 8.13
CA HIS A 180 3.71 22.84 7.36
C HIS A 180 4.66 23.59 6.41
N MET A 181 5.55 22.86 5.75
CA MET A 181 6.54 23.40 4.82
C MET A 181 5.92 23.64 3.43
N ASN A 182 6.58 24.48 2.64
CA ASN A 182 6.38 24.49 1.18
C ASN A 182 7.40 23.55 0.51
N GLY A 183 7.15 23.16 -0.74
CA GLY A 183 7.97 22.18 -1.44
C GLY A 183 9.43 22.61 -1.64
N ASP A 184 9.70 23.91 -1.84
CA ASP A 184 11.07 24.43 -1.97
C ASP A 184 11.87 24.31 -0.67
N TYR A 185 11.26 24.67 0.46
CA TYR A 185 11.88 24.55 1.78
C TYR A 185 12.09 23.09 2.16
N TYR A 186 11.07 22.25 1.96
CA TYR A 186 11.21 20.82 2.21
C TYR A 186 12.34 20.21 1.37
N ALA A 187 12.46 20.56 0.09
CA ALA A 187 13.52 20.03 -0.76
C ALA A 187 14.91 20.39 -0.26
N ASP A 188 15.10 21.59 0.36
CA ASP A 188 16.37 21.98 0.97
C ASP A 188 16.61 21.22 2.28
N GLU A 189 15.57 21.00 3.11
CA GLU A 189 15.66 20.13 4.31
C GLU A 189 15.96 18.68 3.89
N PHE A 190 15.26 18.12 2.89
CA PHE A 190 15.56 16.79 2.36
C PHE A 190 17.05 16.66 2.03
N ARG A 191 17.61 17.59 1.26
CA ARG A 191 19.03 17.56 0.86
C ARG A 191 19.96 17.59 2.06
N ARG A 192 19.63 18.38 3.08
CA ARG A 192 20.39 18.50 4.33
C ARG A 192 20.36 17.19 5.12
N TYR A 193 19.20 16.58 5.34
CA TYR A 193 19.05 15.32 6.04
C TYR A 193 19.66 14.15 5.26
N ASN A 194 19.33 14.04 3.97
CA ASN A 194 19.76 12.97 3.09
C ASN A 194 21.29 12.89 2.93
N THR A 195 22.00 14.01 3.05
CA THR A 195 23.47 14.03 3.05
C THR A 195 24.07 13.10 4.10
N TYR A 196 23.37 12.85 5.20
CA TYR A 196 23.83 12.03 6.33
C TYR A 196 23.14 10.67 6.42
N VAL A 197 22.16 10.37 5.59
CA VAL A 197 21.64 9.02 5.39
C VAL A 197 22.62 8.26 4.50
N ARG A 198 23.45 7.43 5.09
CA ARG A 198 24.59 6.78 4.41
C ARG A 198 24.36 5.29 4.21
N ASP A 199 24.89 4.76 3.13
CA ASP A 199 24.97 3.33 2.87
C ASP A 199 26.17 2.79 3.66
N TYR A 200 25.91 2.31 4.89
CA TYR A 200 26.95 1.79 5.78
C TYR A 200 27.42 0.38 5.44
N THR A 201 26.57 -0.40 4.77
CA THR A 201 26.89 -1.77 4.33
C THR A 201 27.41 -1.75 2.90
N ALA A 202 28.63 -2.26 2.70
CA ALA A 202 29.23 -2.29 1.37
C ALA A 202 28.38 -3.12 0.38
N GLY A 203 28.05 -2.55 -0.76
CA GLY A 203 27.25 -3.20 -1.80
C GLY A 203 25.74 -3.16 -1.57
N GLU A 204 25.27 -2.61 -0.45
CA GLU A 204 23.85 -2.38 -0.20
C GLU A 204 23.54 -0.88 -0.34
N HIS A 205 22.50 -0.57 -1.11
CA HIS A 205 21.99 0.79 -1.28
C HIS A 205 20.67 0.93 -0.52
N ILE A 206 20.60 1.94 0.35
CA ILE A 206 19.35 2.36 1.00
C ILE A 206 18.60 3.23 0.01
N TYR A 207 17.46 2.76 -0.45
CA TYR A 207 16.58 3.51 -1.36
C TYR A 207 15.92 4.68 -0.60
N ARG A 208 16.23 5.91 -1.00
CA ARG A 208 15.85 7.14 -0.30
C ARG A 208 14.62 7.76 -0.92
N VAL A 209 13.55 7.88 -0.13
CA VAL A 209 12.28 8.45 -0.57
C VAL A 209 12.16 9.88 -0.06
N ALA A 210 11.93 10.83 -0.96
CA ALA A 210 11.59 12.19 -0.61
C ALA A 210 10.07 12.32 -0.39
N CYS A 211 9.65 13.09 0.61
CA CYS A 211 8.24 13.41 0.84
C CYS A 211 7.67 14.15 -0.37
N GLY A 212 6.65 13.58 -0.96
CA GLY A 212 5.95 14.12 -2.12
C GLY A 212 4.65 14.83 -1.78
N PRO A 213 3.82 15.09 -2.78
CA PRO A 213 2.64 15.93 -2.66
C PRO A 213 1.45 15.27 -1.94
N ASN A 214 0.54 16.11 -1.46
CA ASN A 214 -0.83 15.73 -1.16
C ASN A 214 -1.67 15.78 -2.43
N ALA A 215 -2.13 14.61 -2.88
CA ALA A 215 -3.07 14.49 -4.01
C ALA A 215 -2.69 15.42 -5.19
N PHE A 216 -3.49 16.43 -5.47
CA PHE A 216 -3.38 17.31 -6.64
C PHE A 216 -2.41 18.49 -6.46
N ASP A 217 -1.53 18.48 -5.47
CA ASP A 217 -0.51 19.53 -5.33
C ASP A 217 0.67 19.31 -6.31
N PHE A 218 0.41 19.54 -7.59
CA PHE A 218 1.40 19.43 -8.66
C PHE A 218 2.57 20.42 -8.50
N LYS A 219 2.31 21.55 -7.81
CA LYS A 219 3.37 22.54 -7.52
C LYS A 219 4.41 21.96 -6.56
N TRP A 220 3.99 21.19 -5.55
CA TRP A 220 4.91 20.49 -4.66
C TRP A 220 5.85 19.56 -5.45
N THR A 221 5.28 18.72 -6.31
CA THR A 221 6.09 17.83 -7.16
C THR A 221 7.10 18.60 -8.00
N GLU A 222 6.68 19.69 -8.65
CA GLU A 222 7.58 20.52 -9.44
C GLU A 222 8.71 21.10 -8.59
N GLN A 223 8.40 21.67 -7.42
CA GLN A 223 9.38 22.30 -6.53
C GLN A 223 10.41 21.28 -6.01
N VAL A 224 9.96 20.13 -5.55
CA VAL A 224 10.83 19.07 -5.04
C VAL A 224 11.68 18.48 -6.16
N MET A 225 11.08 18.11 -7.29
CA MET A 225 11.79 17.52 -8.43
C MET A 225 12.81 18.45 -9.10
N ARG A 226 12.75 19.75 -8.90
CA ARG A 226 13.82 20.67 -9.35
C ARG A 226 15.13 20.50 -8.57
N LYS A 227 15.10 19.93 -7.37
CA LYS A 227 16.26 19.91 -6.45
C LYS A 227 16.76 18.50 -6.08
N VAL A 228 15.92 17.47 -6.16
CA VAL A 228 16.24 16.13 -5.63
C VAL A 228 16.77 15.09 -6.64
N PRO A 229 16.63 15.22 -7.99
CA PRO A 229 17.14 14.20 -8.90
C PRO A 229 18.64 13.97 -8.71
N GLY A 230 19.02 12.67 -8.56
CA GLY A 230 20.39 12.27 -8.24
C GLY A 230 20.72 12.27 -6.75
N GLN A 231 19.74 12.59 -5.88
CA GLN A 231 19.88 12.52 -4.42
C GLN A 231 18.77 11.69 -3.79
N ALA A 232 17.57 11.66 -4.40
CA ALA A 232 16.47 10.77 -4.05
C ALA A 232 16.33 9.67 -5.10
N ASP A 233 15.89 8.50 -4.68
CA ASP A 233 15.53 7.37 -5.54
C ASP A 233 14.01 7.32 -5.79
N GLY A 234 13.22 7.88 -4.88
CA GLY A 234 11.76 7.97 -4.99
C GLY A 234 11.19 9.29 -4.48
N LEU A 235 10.02 9.65 -5.04
CA LEU A 235 9.17 10.74 -4.57
C LEU A 235 7.84 10.15 -4.14
N SER A 236 7.42 10.40 -2.90
CA SER A 236 6.14 9.87 -2.40
C SER A 236 4.93 10.59 -3.02
N LEU A 237 3.76 9.98 -2.91
CA LEU A 237 2.46 10.56 -3.25
C LEU A 237 1.42 9.99 -2.30
N HIS A 238 0.63 10.85 -1.66
CA HIS A 238 -0.47 10.44 -0.80
C HIS A 238 -1.80 10.79 -1.44
N TYR A 239 -2.73 9.82 -1.48
CA TYR A 239 -4.10 10.06 -1.90
C TYR A 239 -5.08 9.14 -1.18
N TYR A 240 -5.94 9.73 -0.37
CA TYR A 240 -7.07 9.03 0.24
C TYR A 240 -8.36 9.29 -0.52
N THR A 241 -9.11 8.23 -0.76
CA THR A 241 -10.46 8.32 -1.33
C THR A 241 -11.44 8.66 -0.23
N VAL A 242 -11.84 9.93 -0.19
CA VAL A 242 -12.86 10.48 0.71
C VAL A 242 -14.10 10.79 -0.10
N PRO A 243 -15.25 10.12 0.17
CA PRO A 243 -16.46 10.30 -0.66
C PRO A 243 -16.95 11.73 -0.72
N TYR A 244 -16.96 12.45 0.40
CA TYR A 244 -17.46 13.83 0.49
C TYR A 244 -16.33 14.82 0.72
N ASN A 245 -16.02 15.12 1.96
CA ASN A 245 -14.94 16.04 2.37
C ASN A 245 -14.34 15.58 3.72
N TRP A 246 -13.34 16.30 4.20
CA TRP A 246 -12.62 15.92 5.41
C TRP A 246 -13.44 16.08 6.71
N ASP A 247 -14.48 16.96 6.73
CA ASP A 247 -15.35 17.16 7.88
C ASP A 247 -16.47 16.12 7.94
N HIS A 248 -16.85 15.57 6.80
CA HIS A 248 -17.85 14.52 6.66
C HIS A 248 -17.44 13.56 5.55
N LYS A 249 -16.98 12.39 5.94
CA LYS A 249 -16.43 11.40 5.01
C LYS A 249 -17.46 10.37 4.56
N GLY A 250 -18.54 10.21 5.34
CA GLY A 250 -19.57 9.20 5.15
C GLY A 250 -19.25 7.87 5.84
N SER A 251 -20.29 7.07 6.07
CA SER A 251 -20.15 5.78 6.76
C SER A 251 -19.41 4.73 5.92
N ALA A 252 -18.63 3.89 6.60
CA ALA A 252 -17.98 2.73 6.00
C ALA A 252 -18.99 1.64 5.60
N THR A 253 -20.11 1.50 6.31
CA THR A 253 -21.07 0.41 6.12
C THR A 253 -22.47 0.86 5.73
N GLU A 254 -22.91 2.04 6.21
CA GLU A 254 -24.24 2.59 5.95
C GLU A 254 -24.17 3.61 4.81
N PHE A 255 -24.33 3.18 3.56
CA PHE A 255 -24.25 4.02 2.37
C PHE A 255 -25.23 3.54 1.30
N ASN A 256 -25.60 4.41 0.38
CA ASN A 256 -26.46 4.09 -0.74
C ASN A 256 -25.67 3.97 -2.06
N LEU A 257 -26.34 3.65 -3.16
CA LEU A 257 -25.72 3.51 -4.48
C LEU A 257 -24.99 4.79 -4.92
N LYS A 258 -25.52 5.98 -4.64
CA LYS A 258 -24.86 7.24 -5.00
C LYS A 258 -23.54 7.44 -4.24
N ASP A 259 -23.49 7.03 -2.99
CA ASP A 259 -22.30 7.10 -2.16
C ASP A 259 -21.24 6.08 -2.62
N TYR A 260 -21.69 4.88 -3.01
CA TYR A 260 -20.84 3.87 -3.62
C TYR A 260 -20.23 4.38 -4.93
N ASP A 261 -21.06 4.86 -5.88
CA ASP A 261 -20.63 5.35 -7.19
C ASP A 261 -19.65 6.52 -7.02
N ARG A 262 -19.92 7.45 -6.09
CA ARG A 262 -19.02 8.55 -5.75
C ARG A 262 -17.66 8.05 -5.25
N THR A 263 -17.65 7.03 -4.39
CA THR A 263 -16.41 6.48 -3.83
C THR A 263 -15.53 5.87 -4.93
N VAL A 264 -16.08 4.98 -5.75
CA VAL A 264 -15.30 4.30 -6.79
C VAL A 264 -14.89 5.24 -7.92
N ALA A 265 -15.71 6.23 -8.27
CA ALA A 265 -15.35 7.25 -9.25
C ALA A 265 -14.23 8.17 -8.73
N LYS A 266 -14.27 8.57 -7.45
CA LYS A 266 -13.18 9.33 -6.83
C LYS A 266 -11.90 8.52 -6.71
N ALA A 267 -11.97 7.22 -6.40
CA ALA A 267 -10.80 6.37 -6.37
C ALA A 267 -10.10 6.31 -7.74
N TYR A 268 -10.85 6.31 -8.83
CA TYR A 268 -10.28 6.32 -10.18
C TYR A 268 -9.50 7.60 -10.52
N ARG A 269 -9.64 8.68 -9.74
CA ARG A 269 -8.78 9.88 -9.89
C ARG A 269 -7.30 9.60 -9.66
N MET A 270 -6.96 8.45 -9.05
CA MET A 270 -5.58 7.98 -8.97
C MET A 270 -4.91 7.89 -10.36
N GLU A 271 -5.65 7.54 -11.41
CA GLU A 271 -5.14 7.53 -12.80
C GLU A 271 -4.66 8.92 -13.23
N GLU A 272 -5.46 9.97 -12.97
CA GLU A 272 -5.08 11.35 -13.25
C GLU A 272 -3.85 11.78 -12.43
N LEU A 273 -3.84 11.42 -11.14
CA LEU A 273 -2.75 11.77 -10.22
C LEU A 273 -1.43 11.16 -10.68
N VAL A 274 -1.39 9.86 -10.89
CA VAL A 274 -0.18 9.15 -11.32
C VAL A 274 0.31 9.72 -12.65
N ARG A 275 -0.57 9.88 -13.63
CA ARG A 275 -0.21 10.43 -14.94
C ARG A 275 0.37 11.84 -14.85
N ARG A 276 -0.30 12.77 -14.16
CA ARG A 276 0.13 14.19 -14.12
C ARG A 276 1.39 14.39 -13.29
N HIS A 277 1.54 13.72 -12.14
CA HIS A 277 2.79 13.77 -11.39
C HIS A 277 3.94 13.18 -12.19
N THR A 278 3.71 12.04 -12.87
CA THR A 278 4.71 11.40 -13.73
C THR A 278 5.12 12.30 -14.91
N GLU A 279 4.19 13.04 -15.52
CA GLU A 279 4.50 14.01 -16.59
C GLU A 279 5.46 15.10 -16.10
N ILE A 280 5.24 15.66 -14.90
CA ILE A 280 6.13 16.64 -14.29
C ILE A 280 7.49 16.01 -13.98
N MET A 281 7.50 14.81 -13.39
CA MET A 281 8.72 14.07 -13.08
C MET A 281 9.52 13.77 -14.36
N ASN A 282 8.88 13.34 -15.44
CA ASN A 282 9.54 13.06 -16.73
C ASN A 282 10.17 14.32 -17.36
N ALA A 283 9.52 15.48 -17.19
CA ALA A 283 10.05 16.75 -17.69
C ALA A 283 11.31 17.21 -16.92
N LEU A 284 11.40 16.92 -15.62
CA LEU A 284 12.48 17.34 -14.74
C LEU A 284 13.56 16.25 -14.53
N ASP A 285 13.20 14.99 -14.73
CA ASP A 285 14.07 13.82 -14.65
C ASP A 285 13.80 12.86 -15.83
N PRO A 286 14.21 13.23 -17.06
CA PRO A 286 13.96 12.42 -18.25
C PRO A 286 14.68 11.08 -18.25
N GLN A 287 15.68 10.90 -17.37
CA GLN A 287 16.39 9.64 -17.17
C GLN A 287 15.64 8.67 -16.24
N LYS A 288 14.51 9.11 -15.67
CA LYS A 288 13.68 8.32 -14.74
C LYS A 288 14.49 7.73 -13.56
N ARG A 289 15.33 8.54 -12.92
CA ARG A 289 16.14 8.14 -11.75
C ARG A 289 15.35 8.19 -10.45
N VAL A 290 14.25 8.95 -10.42
CA VAL A 290 13.37 9.11 -9.26
C VAL A 290 12.05 8.43 -9.57
N ASP A 291 11.72 7.36 -8.87
CA ASP A 291 10.47 6.63 -9.03
C ASP A 291 9.30 7.33 -8.32
N LEU A 292 8.08 7.01 -8.71
CA LEU A 292 6.87 7.42 -7.99
C LEU A 292 6.51 6.34 -6.96
N ILE A 293 6.37 6.77 -5.71
CA ILE A 293 6.10 5.93 -4.55
C ILE A 293 4.75 6.36 -3.95
N VAL A 294 3.69 5.57 -4.13
CA VAL A 294 2.36 5.91 -3.58
C VAL A 294 2.23 5.29 -2.19
N ASP A 295 2.97 5.80 -1.23
CA ASP A 295 3.17 5.17 0.08
C ASP A 295 2.07 5.45 1.12
N GLU A 296 1.01 6.20 0.73
CA GLU A 296 -0.27 6.23 1.42
C GLU A 296 -1.44 6.32 0.43
N TRP A 297 -2.31 5.31 0.45
CA TRP A 297 -3.52 5.30 -0.35
C TRP A 297 -4.58 4.39 0.27
N GLY A 298 -5.82 4.58 -0.09
CA GLY A 298 -6.96 3.77 0.36
C GLY A 298 -8.21 4.62 0.60
N THR A 299 -9.23 4.02 1.18
CA THR A 299 -10.47 4.68 1.58
C THR A 299 -10.35 5.27 2.99
N TRP A 300 -10.96 6.43 3.20
CA TRP A 300 -11.06 7.04 4.51
C TRP A 300 -12.50 7.49 4.75
N PHE A 301 -13.18 6.80 5.64
CA PHE A 301 -14.57 7.09 6.05
C PHE A 301 -14.62 7.66 7.47
N ASP A 302 -15.80 8.05 7.90
CA ASP A 302 -16.05 8.32 9.32
C ASP A 302 -15.84 7.03 10.11
N VAL A 303 -15.27 7.15 11.33
CA VAL A 303 -14.97 5.99 12.17
C VAL A 303 -16.23 5.25 12.60
N GLU A 304 -16.10 3.96 12.87
CA GLU A 304 -17.23 3.17 13.40
C GLU A 304 -17.77 3.78 14.71
N PRO A 305 -19.09 3.91 14.84
CA PRO A 305 -19.70 4.49 16.02
C PRO A 305 -19.27 3.81 17.32
N GLY A 306 -18.99 4.62 18.35
CA GLY A 306 -18.56 4.13 19.67
C GLY A 306 -17.07 3.80 19.79
N THR A 307 -16.28 3.98 18.73
CA THR A 307 -14.82 3.86 18.76
C THR A 307 -14.15 5.21 19.02
N ASN A 308 -12.88 5.19 19.42
CA ASN A 308 -12.10 6.42 19.55
C ASN A 308 -11.91 7.05 18.15
N PRO A 309 -12.34 8.30 17.93
CA PRO A 309 -12.23 8.94 16.61
C PRO A 309 -10.80 9.01 16.06
N GLY A 310 -9.80 9.16 16.94
CA GLY A 310 -8.40 9.21 16.54
C GLY A 310 -7.79 7.84 16.24
N PHE A 311 -8.54 6.75 16.37
CA PHE A 311 -8.06 5.41 16.02
C PHE A 311 -8.35 5.02 14.59
N LEU A 312 -9.14 5.82 13.88
CA LEU A 312 -9.48 5.65 12.47
C LEU A 312 -9.98 4.22 12.14
N TYR A 313 -10.66 3.58 13.10
CA TYR A 313 -11.21 2.26 12.90
C TYR A 313 -12.46 2.33 12.02
N GLN A 314 -12.44 1.63 10.92
CA GLN A 314 -13.58 1.46 10.00
C GLN A 314 -13.67 0.02 9.53
N LEU A 315 -14.88 -0.45 9.23
CA LEU A 315 -15.09 -1.73 8.57
C LEU A 315 -14.87 -1.60 7.06
N ASN A 316 -14.57 -2.71 6.41
CA ASN A 316 -14.31 -2.78 4.97
C ASN A 316 -15.37 -3.64 4.29
N THR A 317 -15.97 -3.13 3.21
CA THR A 317 -16.98 -3.82 2.42
C THR A 317 -16.46 -4.17 1.02
N MET A 318 -17.33 -4.73 0.17
CA MET A 318 -17.01 -4.92 -1.25
C MET A 318 -16.72 -3.59 -1.97
N ARG A 319 -17.24 -2.44 -1.48
CA ARG A 319 -16.86 -1.11 -1.99
C ARG A 319 -15.34 -0.87 -1.87
N ASP A 320 -14.78 -1.22 -0.73
CA ASP A 320 -13.32 -1.10 -0.49
C ASP A 320 -12.52 -2.07 -1.37
N ALA A 321 -13.02 -3.29 -1.57
CA ALA A 321 -12.41 -4.24 -2.49
C ALA A 321 -12.37 -3.69 -3.94
N MET A 322 -13.43 -3.00 -4.39
CA MET A 322 -13.43 -2.35 -5.70
C MET A 322 -12.41 -1.22 -5.78
N VAL A 323 -12.31 -0.38 -4.74
CA VAL A 323 -11.29 0.67 -4.66
C VAL A 323 -9.88 0.07 -4.71
N ALA A 324 -9.61 -0.98 -3.95
CA ALA A 324 -8.30 -1.64 -3.96
C ALA A 324 -7.98 -2.22 -5.35
N ALA A 325 -8.91 -2.96 -5.95
CA ALA A 325 -8.69 -3.62 -7.23
C ALA A 325 -8.49 -2.64 -8.39
N LEU A 326 -9.31 -1.59 -8.48
CA LEU A 326 -9.14 -0.58 -9.52
C LEU A 326 -7.82 0.18 -9.38
N THR A 327 -7.42 0.50 -8.13
CA THR A 327 -6.17 1.23 -7.86
C THR A 327 -4.94 0.38 -8.17
N LEU A 328 -4.93 -0.91 -7.80
CA LEU A 328 -3.85 -1.83 -8.15
C LEU A 328 -3.73 -2.03 -9.66
N ASN A 329 -4.84 -2.10 -10.40
CA ASN A 329 -4.79 -2.12 -11.87
C ASN A 329 -4.15 -0.85 -12.45
N ILE A 330 -4.45 0.33 -11.88
CA ILE A 330 -3.83 1.59 -12.28
C ILE A 330 -2.32 1.52 -12.03
N PHE A 331 -1.89 1.13 -10.84
CA PHE A 331 -0.46 1.05 -10.50
C PHE A 331 0.28 0.07 -11.42
N ASN A 332 -0.30 -1.11 -11.70
CA ASN A 332 0.28 -2.05 -12.65
C ASN A 332 0.48 -1.42 -14.03
N LYS A 333 -0.51 -0.67 -14.54
CA LYS A 333 -0.42 -0.02 -15.86
C LYS A 333 0.61 1.09 -15.92
N HIS A 334 1.00 1.65 -14.78
CA HIS A 334 2.03 2.67 -14.63
C HIS A 334 3.34 2.13 -14.02
N ALA A 335 3.59 0.81 -14.09
CA ALA A 335 4.77 0.16 -13.51
C ALA A 335 6.10 0.62 -14.10
N ASP A 336 6.09 1.38 -15.18
CA ASP A 336 7.28 2.04 -15.74
C ASP A 336 7.75 3.24 -14.89
N ARG A 337 6.94 3.70 -13.93
CA ARG A 337 7.28 4.80 -13.02
C ARG A 337 6.84 4.55 -11.57
N VAL A 338 5.71 3.85 -11.34
CA VAL A 338 5.27 3.46 -10.00
C VAL A 338 6.04 2.23 -9.57
N GLN A 339 6.89 2.35 -8.56
CA GLN A 339 7.73 1.25 -8.08
C GLN A 339 7.33 0.73 -6.71
N MET A 340 6.55 1.48 -5.95
CA MET A 340 6.01 1.05 -4.66
C MET A 340 4.66 1.73 -4.41
N ALA A 341 3.78 1.01 -3.71
CA ALA A 341 2.59 1.58 -3.10
C ALA A 341 2.32 0.90 -1.76
N ASN A 342 1.85 1.65 -0.75
CA ASN A 342 1.57 1.10 0.57
C ASN A 342 0.14 1.45 0.97
N ILE A 343 -0.72 0.44 1.00
CA ILE A 343 -2.11 0.67 1.43
C ILE A 343 -2.16 1.05 2.91
N ALA A 344 -2.99 1.99 3.23
CA ALA A 344 -3.24 2.44 4.60
C ALA A 344 -4.55 1.84 5.15
N GLN A 345 -4.47 0.96 6.19
CA GLN A 345 -3.25 0.42 6.77
C GLN A 345 -3.34 -1.11 6.88
N THR A 346 -2.33 -1.74 7.45
CA THR A 346 -2.25 -3.21 7.47
C THR A 346 -3.33 -3.86 8.33
N VAL A 347 -3.53 -3.37 9.57
CA VAL A 347 -4.45 -3.96 10.55
C VAL A 347 -5.29 -2.89 11.25
N ASN A 348 -6.60 -3.10 11.39
CA ASN A 348 -7.55 -2.33 12.19
C ASN A 348 -7.74 -0.85 11.84
N VAL A 349 -7.02 -0.29 10.92
CA VAL A 349 -7.02 1.16 10.65
C VAL A 349 -7.34 1.41 9.19
N LEU A 350 -8.24 2.35 8.91
CA LEU A 350 -8.65 2.74 7.56
C LEU A 350 -9.02 1.53 6.69
N GLN A 351 -8.50 1.43 5.47
CA GLN A 351 -8.74 0.30 4.57
C GLN A 351 -7.84 -0.90 4.95
N ALA A 352 -8.05 -1.43 6.16
CA ALA A 352 -7.23 -2.53 6.67
C ALA A 352 -7.47 -3.84 5.92
N VAL A 353 -6.40 -4.60 5.69
CA VAL A 353 -6.53 -5.95 5.12
C VAL A 353 -6.93 -6.98 6.17
N ILE A 354 -6.66 -6.71 7.45
CA ILE A 354 -6.95 -7.58 8.58
C ILE A 354 -7.64 -6.78 9.69
N LEU A 355 -8.64 -7.38 10.34
CA LEU A 355 -9.24 -6.88 11.58
C LEU A 355 -8.96 -7.85 12.71
N THR A 356 -8.72 -7.34 13.93
CA THR A 356 -8.50 -8.14 15.14
C THR A 356 -9.37 -7.65 16.30
N GLU A 357 -9.85 -8.58 17.11
CA GLU A 357 -10.57 -8.30 18.36
C GLU A 357 -10.29 -9.42 19.35
N GLY A 358 -9.57 -9.12 20.45
CA GLY A 358 -9.09 -10.14 21.35
C GLY A 358 -8.26 -11.20 20.63
N ASP A 359 -8.64 -12.46 20.75
CA ASP A 359 -7.98 -13.60 20.08
C ASP A 359 -8.50 -13.89 18.66
N LYS A 360 -9.49 -13.12 18.18
CA LYS A 360 -10.08 -13.29 16.85
C LYS A 360 -9.36 -12.46 15.79
N MET A 361 -9.38 -12.97 14.58
CA MET A 361 -8.90 -12.30 13.37
C MET A 361 -9.89 -12.48 12.21
N VAL A 362 -10.05 -11.45 11.38
CA VAL A 362 -10.90 -11.46 10.19
C VAL A 362 -10.10 -10.93 8.99
N LEU A 363 -10.18 -11.62 7.87
CA LEU A 363 -9.63 -11.18 6.59
C LEU A 363 -10.68 -10.35 5.85
N THR A 364 -10.38 -9.08 5.54
CA THR A 364 -11.34 -8.19 4.86
C THR A 364 -11.45 -8.50 3.36
N PRO A 365 -12.48 -8.00 2.66
CA PRO A 365 -12.53 -8.10 1.20
C PRO A 365 -11.30 -7.52 0.50
N THR A 366 -10.68 -6.48 1.09
CA THR A 366 -9.41 -5.90 0.60
C THR A 366 -8.25 -6.91 0.65
N TYR A 367 -8.13 -7.73 1.71
CA TYR A 367 -7.15 -8.81 1.78
C TYR A 367 -7.24 -9.76 0.58
N HIS A 368 -8.46 -10.16 0.26
CA HIS A 368 -8.69 -11.09 -0.86
C HIS A 368 -8.28 -10.49 -2.21
N VAL A 369 -8.46 -9.18 -2.41
CA VAL A 369 -7.95 -8.48 -3.59
C VAL A 369 -6.43 -8.59 -3.67
N PHE A 370 -5.70 -8.21 -2.62
CA PHE A 370 -4.24 -8.31 -2.60
C PHE A 370 -3.76 -9.74 -2.88
N LYS A 371 -4.41 -10.74 -2.27
CA LYS A 371 -4.09 -12.15 -2.50
C LYS A 371 -4.33 -12.58 -3.96
N MET A 372 -5.38 -12.09 -4.62
CA MET A 372 -5.61 -12.34 -6.05
C MET A 372 -4.55 -11.69 -6.95
N TYR A 373 -4.12 -10.48 -6.59
CA TYR A 373 -3.19 -9.68 -7.40
C TYR A 373 -1.72 -10.04 -7.21
N LYS A 374 -1.35 -10.81 -6.17
CA LYS A 374 0.06 -11.17 -5.91
C LYS A 374 0.75 -11.85 -7.09
N ASP A 375 -0.02 -12.52 -7.95
CA ASP A 375 0.52 -13.20 -9.14
C ASP A 375 1.03 -12.22 -10.21
N HIS A 376 0.78 -10.91 -10.10
CA HIS A 376 1.41 -9.90 -10.94
C HIS A 376 2.80 -9.47 -10.47
N GLN A 377 3.16 -9.75 -9.20
CA GLN A 377 4.43 -9.34 -8.61
C GLN A 377 5.62 -9.89 -9.42
N GLN A 378 6.56 -9.00 -9.79
CA GLN A 378 7.76 -9.29 -10.57
C GLN A 378 7.52 -9.79 -12.00
N ASN A 379 6.27 -9.86 -12.46
CA ASN A 379 5.94 -10.20 -13.82
C ASN A 379 6.12 -9.01 -14.76
N THR A 380 6.25 -9.28 -16.04
CA THR A 380 6.31 -8.24 -17.07
C THR A 380 4.90 -7.74 -17.40
N LEU A 381 4.66 -6.44 -17.19
CA LEU A 381 3.47 -5.76 -17.71
C LEU A 381 3.44 -5.88 -19.23
N ILE A 382 2.32 -6.29 -19.78
CA ILE A 382 2.10 -6.44 -21.22
C ILE A 382 0.99 -5.52 -21.71
N GLY A 383 1.00 -5.21 -23.00
CA GLY A 383 -0.01 -4.38 -23.63
C GLY A 383 -1.40 -4.97 -23.46
N SER A 384 -2.31 -4.21 -22.87
CA SER A 384 -3.72 -4.60 -22.72
C SER A 384 -4.63 -3.38 -22.87
N TYR A 385 -5.80 -3.62 -23.44
CA TYR A 385 -6.78 -2.56 -23.70
C TYR A 385 -8.19 -3.13 -23.64
N LEU A 386 -9.03 -2.50 -22.83
CA LEU A 386 -10.44 -2.85 -22.66
C LEU A 386 -11.34 -1.67 -23.08
N THR A 387 -12.25 -1.92 -24.03
CA THR A 387 -13.27 -0.92 -24.36
C THR A 387 -14.27 -0.79 -23.21
N ASN A 388 -14.79 0.40 -22.98
CA ASN A 388 -15.83 0.66 -22.01
C ASN A 388 -16.92 1.54 -22.63
N SER A 389 -18.13 0.99 -22.80
CA SER A 389 -19.30 1.75 -23.26
C SER A 389 -20.10 2.36 -22.09
N ASN A 390 -19.81 1.98 -20.86
CA ASN A 390 -20.47 2.49 -19.66
C ASN A 390 -19.46 3.11 -18.71
N THR A 391 -19.96 4.06 -17.93
CA THR A 391 -19.24 4.73 -16.84
C THR A 391 -19.99 4.56 -15.53
N VAL A 392 -19.28 4.70 -14.42
CA VAL A 392 -19.80 4.99 -13.09
C VAL A 392 -19.50 6.44 -12.81
N GLU A 393 -20.51 7.22 -12.43
CA GLU A 393 -20.43 8.67 -12.40
C GLU A 393 -20.72 9.23 -11.00
N CYS A 394 -20.03 10.29 -10.66
CA CYS A 394 -20.37 11.19 -9.57
C CYS A 394 -20.54 12.63 -10.10
N GLU A 395 -20.91 13.56 -9.24
CA GLU A 395 -21.12 14.97 -9.65
C GLU A 395 -19.84 15.62 -10.19
N GLU A 396 -18.66 15.17 -9.73
CA GLU A 396 -17.36 15.80 -9.99
C GLU A 396 -16.45 14.96 -10.89
N CYS A 397 -16.74 13.67 -11.06
CA CYS A 397 -15.84 12.74 -11.74
C CYS A 397 -16.58 11.51 -12.27
N SER A 398 -15.92 10.77 -13.14
CA SER A 398 -16.40 9.50 -13.67
C SER A 398 -15.27 8.48 -13.77
N ALA A 399 -15.62 7.21 -13.73
CA ALA A 399 -14.73 6.09 -13.97
C ALA A 399 -15.29 5.16 -15.06
N PRO A 400 -14.47 4.52 -15.87
CA PRO A 400 -14.95 3.47 -16.77
C PRO A 400 -15.51 2.31 -15.92
N GLN A 401 -16.56 1.65 -16.41
CA GLN A 401 -17.19 0.54 -15.68
C GLN A 401 -16.21 -0.57 -15.35
N MET A 402 -15.25 -0.82 -16.22
CA MET A 402 -14.24 -1.87 -16.04
C MET A 402 -12.84 -1.30 -16.10
N ILE A 403 -11.99 -1.75 -15.19
CA ILE A 403 -10.57 -1.43 -15.12
C ILE A 403 -9.79 -2.75 -15.13
N GLU A 404 -8.66 -2.79 -15.83
CA GLU A 404 -7.90 -4.02 -16.02
C GLU A 404 -6.38 -3.79 -16.02
N SER A 405 -5.63 -4.87 -15.79
CA SER A 405 -4.21 -4.96 -16.12
C SER A 405 -3.85 -6.39 -16.52
N ALA A 406 -2.78 -6.57 -17.32
CA ALA A 406 -2.29 -7.87 -17.70
C ALA A 406 -0.77 -7.95 -17.61
N SER A 407 -0.27 -9.10 -17.15
CA SER A 407 1.16 -9.39 -17.07
C SER A 407 1.46 -10.80 -17.57
N VAL A 408 2.73 -11.04 -17.86
CA VAL A 408 3.23 -12.37 -18.25
C VAL A 408 4.44 -12.73 -17.39
N ASP A 409 4.47 -13.97 -16.91
CA ASP A 409 5.61 -14.50 -16.16
C ASP A 409 6.74 -14.99 -17.09
N GLU A 410 7.82 -15.49 -16.50
CA GLU A 410 8.97 -16.04 -17.21
C GLU A 410 8.65 -17.33 -18.01
N ASN A 411 7.58 -18.03 -17.61
CA ASN A 411 7.13 -19.27 -18.24
C ASN A 411 6.09 -19.03 -19.36
N GLY A 412 5.72 -17.77 -19.62
CA GLY A 412 4.71 -17.40 -20.62
C GLY A 412 3.27 -17.49 -20.12
N THR A 413 3.05 -17.69 -18.81
CA THR A 413 1.70 -17.65 -18.24
C THR A 413 1.22 -16.20 -18.17
N ILE A 414 0.06 -15.93 -18.76
CA ILE A 414 -0.56 -14.60 -18.72
C ILE A 414 -1.52 -14.54 -17.52
N TYR A 415 -1.35 -13.50 -16.71
CA TYR A 415 -2.26 -13.13 -15.64
C TYR A 415 -2.98 -11.85 -16.04
N ALA A 416 -4.30 -11.87 -16.02
CA ALA A 416 -5.12 -10.70 -16.29
C ALA A 416 -6.14 -10.50 -15.18
N THR A 417 -6.22 -9.29 -14.65
CA THR A 417 -7.21 -8.89 -13.65
C THR A 417 -8.17 -7.87 -14.26
N VAL A 418 -9.47 -8.11 -14.09
CA VAL A 418 -10.53 -7.21 -14.56
C VAL A 418 -11.47 -6.94 -13.41
N THR A 419 -11.69 -5.67 -13.10
CA THR A 419 -12.61 -5.21 -12.05
C THR A 419 -13.84 -4.58 -12.71
N ASN A 420 -15.04 -5.11 -12.45
CA ASN A 420 -16.31 -4.46 -12.76
C ASN A 420 -16.78 -3.65 -11.55
N ILE A 421 -16.54 -2.34 -11.56
CA ILE A 421 -16.84 -1.45 -10.44
C ILE A 421 -18.31 -1.03 -10.36
N SER A 422 -19.15 -1.37 -11.33
CA SER A 422 -20.57 -1.05 -11.22
C SER A 422 -21.26 -1.96 -10.19
N ALA A 423 -21.96 -1.36 -9.22
CA ALA A 423 -22.73 -2.13 -8.24
C ALA A 423 -24.00 -2.79 -8.83
N THR A 424 -24.44 -2.38 -10.03
CA THR A 424 -25.74 -2.79 -10.56
C THR A 424 -25.69 -3.45 -11.94
N LYS A 425 -24.64 -3.17 -12.74
CA LYS A 425 -24.58 -3.60 -14.14
C LYS A 425 -23.56 -4.74 -14.32
N LYS A 426 -23.99 -5.82 -14.92
CA LYS A 426 -23.09 -6.83 -15.48
C LYS A 426 -22.26 -6.27 -16.62
N ALA A 427 -21.09 -6.83 -16.83
CA ALA A 427 -20.23 -6.52 -17.97
C ALA A 427 -19.91 -7.77 -18.76
N LYS A 428 -20.04 -7.72 -20.10
CA LYS A 428 -19.71 -8.83 -20.97
C LYS A 428 -18.53 -8.47 -21.84
N ILE A 429 -17.46 -9.25 -21.73
CA ILE A 429 -16.21 -9.04 -22.46
C ILE A 429 -15.94 -10.19 -23.44
N LYS A 430 -15.35 -9.84 -24.58
CA LYS A 430 -14.68 -10.80 -25.47
C LYS A 430 -13.20 -10.45 -25.49
N CYS A 431 -12.39 -11.30 -24.88
CA CYS A 431 -10.93 -11.19 -24.93
C CYS A 431 -10.40 -11.84 -26.20
N GLN A 432 -9.42 -11.16 -26.80
CA GLN A 432 -8.56 -11.68 -27.85
C GLN A 432 -7.11 -11.46 -27.45
N ILE A 433 -6.29 -12.50 -27.58
CA ILE A 433 -4.87 -12.47 -27.26
C ILE A 433 -4.09 -12.55 -28.57
N ALA A 434 -3.24 -11.56 -28.82
CA ALA A 434 -2.50 -11.45 -30.08
C ALA A 434 -1.52 -12.62 -30.23
N ASP A 435 -1.49 -13.18 -31.43
CA ASP A 435 -0.58 -14.26 -31.88
C ASP A 435 -0.54 -15.50 -30.98
N THR A 436 -1.61 -15.74 -30.19
CA THR A 436 -1.65 -16.78 -29.16
C THR A 436 -2.74 -17.81 -29.43
N LYS A 437 -2.42 -19.08 -29.14
CA LYS A 437 -3.41 -20.17 -29.02
C LYS A 437 -3.52 -20.57 -27.55
N VAL A 438 -4.69 -20.36 -26.98
CA VAL A 438 -4.96 -20.66 -25.57
C VAL A 438 -5.05 -22.16 -25.34
N SER A 439 -4.14 -22.73 -24.54
CA SER A 439 -4.18 -24.13 -24.11
C SER A 439 -5.09 -24.31 -22.91
N THR A 440 -4.83 -23.61 -21.82
CA THR A 440 -5.65 -23.64 -20.60
C THR A 440 -6.10 -22.26 -20.19
N LEU A 441 -7.27 -22.19 -19.55
CA LEU A 441 -7.83 -20.98 -18.95
C LEU A 441 -8.44 -21.36 -17.61
N ARG A 442 -8.02 -20.68 -16.55
CA ARG A 442 -8.66 -20.74 -15.24
C ARG A 442 -9.06 -19.32 -14.84
N ALA A 443 -10.09 -19.21 -14.04
CA ALA A 443 -10.52 -17.92 -13.53
C ALA A 443 -11.02 -18.05 -12.09
N GLU A 444 -10.79 -17.00 -11.31
CA GLU A 444 -11.23 -16.83 -9.93
C GLU A 444 -11.98 -15.52 -9.81
N ILE A 445 -12.94 -15.44 -8.90
CA ILE A 445 -13.76 -14.25 -8.69
C ILE A 445 -13.91 -13.92 -7.20
N LEU A 446 -13.83 -12.65 -6.89
CA LEU A 446 -14.34 -12.03 -5.68
C LEU A 446 -15.55 -11.19 -6.07
N THR A 447 -16.73 -11.43 -5.48
CA THR A 447 -17.96 -10.69 -5.79
C THR A 447 -18.97 -10.83 -4.65
N GLY A 448 -19.80 -9.83 -4.49
CA GLY A 448 -20.86 -9.74 -3.50
C GLY A 448 -21.75 -8.52 -3.75
N ASP A 449 -22.72 -8.28 -2.86
CA ASP A 449 -23.40 -6.99 -2.78
C ASP A 449 -22.39 -5.91 -2.34
N MET A 450 -22.61 -4.67 -2.72
CA MET A 450 -21.69 -3.57 -2.37
C MET A 450 -21.48 -3.38 -0.87
N HIS A 451 -22.40 -3.87 -0.01
CA HIS A 451 -22.34 -3.83 1.46
C HIS A 451 -21.75 -5.09 2.08
N ASP A 452 -21.58 -6.16 1.30
CA ASP A 452 -21.05 -7.41 1.85
C ASP A 452 -19.66 -7.17 2.44
N LYS A 453 -19.44 -7.73 3.61
CA LYS A 453 -18.18 -7.60 4.37
C LYS A 453 -17.91 -8.86 5.17
N ASN A 454 -16.68 -9.01 5.57
CA ASN A 454 -16.28 -9.95 6.61
C ASN A 454 -16.17 -9.21 7.95
N ASP A 455 -16.77 -9.75 8.99
CA ASP A 455 -16.69 -9.23 10.35
C ASP A 455 -16.59 -10.39 11.37
N PHE A 456 -16.46 -10.08 12.65
CA PHE A 456 -16.27 -11.10 13.70
C PHE A 456 -17.48 -12.02 13.92
N SER A 457 -18.67 -11.67 13.41
CA SER A 457 -19.87 -12.51 13.43
C SER A 457 -19.98 -13.40 12.19
N ASN A 458 -19.43 -12.94 11.06
CA ASN A 458 -19.44 -13.67 9.80
C ASN A 458 -18.09 -13.44 9.04
N PRO A 459 -17.02 -14.12 9.46
CA PRO A 459 -15.67 -13.85 8.98
C PRO A 459 -15.40 -14.29 7.54
N ASP A 460 -16.28 -15.11 6.97
CA ASP A 460 -16.10 -15.77 5.67
C ASP A 460 -17.24 -15.46 4.67
N ALA A 461 -17.99 -14.37 4.88
CA ALA A 461 -19.12 -13.99 4.01
C ALA A 461 -18.65 -13.68 2.58
N VAL A 462 -17.48 -13.05 2.45
CA VAL A 462 -16.86 -12.68 1.17
C VAL A 462 -15.57 -13.46 1.01
N GLN A 463 -15.51 -14.31 -0.02
CA GLN A 463 -14.34 -15.13 -0.32
C GLN A 463 -14.08 -15.25 -1.83
N VAL A 464 -12.83 -15.48 -2.19
CA VAL A 464 -12.45 -15.84 -3.57
C VAL A 464 -12.93 -17.26 -3.88
N ARG A 465 -13.55 -17.42 -5.05
CA ARG A 465 -14.04 -18.71 -5.52
C ARG A 465 -13.73 -18.92 -7.01
N PRO A 466 -13.73 -20.19 -7.52
CA PRO A 466 -13.64 -20.44 -8.94
C PRO A 466 -14.74 -19.68 -9.71
N PHE A 467 -14.39 -19.21 -10.90
CA PHE A 467 -15.30 -18.44 -11.76
C PHE A 467 -15.70 -19.24 -13.00
N ASP A 468 -16.97 -19.65 -13.05
CA ASP A 468 -17.55 -20.43 -14.17
C ASP A 468 -18.16 -19.55 -15.26
N GLY A 469 -18.25 -18.23 -15.04
CA GLY A 469 -18.78 -17.24 -15.99
C GLY A 469 -17.87 -16.96 -17.20
N VAL A 470 -16.93 -17.86 -17.49
CA VAL A 470 -15.93 -17.73 -18.55
C VAL A 470 -15.98 -18.92 -19.50
N ARG A 471 -15.89 -18.65 -20.82
CA ARG A 471 -15.79 -19.67 -21.86
C ARG A 471 -14.54 -19.45 -22.71
N LYS A 472 -13.66 -20.44 -22.74
CA LYS A 472 -12.43 -20.43 -23.54
C LYS A 472 -12.75 -20.42 -25.04
N LEU A 473 -11.97 -19.65 -25.80
CA LEU A 473 -11.87 -19.66 -27.27
C LEU A 473 -10.48 -20.13 -27.68
N SER A 474 -10.24 -20.29 -28.96
CA SER A 474 -8.92 -20.68 -29.50
C SER A 474 -7.85 -19.59 -29.28
N ASP A 475 -8.25 -18.34 -29.35
CA ASP A 475 -7.41 -17.13 -29.31
C ASP A 475 -7.76 -16.19 -28.17
N GLY A 476 -8.46 -16.70 -27.14
CA GLY A 476 -8.88 -15.88 -25.99
C GLY A 476 -10.03 -16.47 -25.20
N PHE A 477 -11.01 -15.65 -24.81
CA PHE A 477 -12.18 -16.08 -24.05
C PHE A 477 -13.36 -15.08 -24.14
N VAL A 478 -14.53 -15.54 -23.71
CA VAL A 478 -15.68 -14.68 -23.42
C VAL A 478 -16.02 -14.82 -21.94
N ALA A 479 -16.27 -13.73 -21.25
CA ALA A 479 -16.70 -13.74 -19.87
C ALA A 479 -17.86 -12.76 -19.62
N GLU A 480 -18.73 -13.10 -18.66
CA GLU A 480 -19.77 -12.21 -18.15
C GLU A 480 -19.53 -11.94 -16.67
N LEU A 481 -18.98 -10.75 -16.36
CA LEU A 481 -18.63 -10.33 -15.01
C LEU A 481 -19.88 -9.79 -14.29
N PRO A 482 -20.21 -10.32 -13.11
CA PRO A 482 -21.30 -9.77 -12.30
C PRO A 482 -21.00 -8.32 -11.87
N PRO A 483 -21.99 -7.58 -11.36
CA PRO A 483 -21.75 -6.33 -10.68
C PRO A 483 -20.79 -6.51 -9.50
N CYS A 484 -20.10 -5.46 -9.08
CA CYS A 484 -19.24 -5.45 -7.92
C CYS A 484 -18.32 -6.69 -7.85
N SER A 485 -17.44 -6.85 -8.85
CA SER A 485 -16.62 -8.05 -8.98
C SER A 485 -15.20 -7.77 -9.42
N VAL A 486 -14.29 -8.59 -8.90
CA VAL A 486 -12.88 -8.69 -9.33
C VAL A 486 -12.66 -10.08 -9.88
N VAL A 487 -12.20 -10.19 -11.12
CA VAL A 487 -11.91 -11.48 -11.76
C VAL A 487 -10.45 -11.54 -12.17
N LYS A 488 -9.77 -12.62 -11.75
CA LYS A 488 -8.43 -12.97 -12.22
C LYS A 488 -8.52 -14.11 -13.23
N PHE A 489 -7.88 -13.93 -14.36
CA PHE A 489 -7.71 -14.96 -15.39
C PHE A 489 -6.26 -15.42 -15.41
N VAL A 490 -6.04 -16.74 -15.44
CA VAL A 490 -4.74 -17.38 -15.62
C VAL A 490 -4.78 -18.17 -16.93
N ILE A 491 -3.92 -17.78 -17.86
CA ILE A 491 -3.98 -18.22 -19.25
C ILE A 491 -2.62 -18.80 -19.65
N ASN A 492 -2.62 -20.04 -20.11
CA ASN A 492 -1.40 -20.64 -20.69
C ASN A 492 -1.56 -20.80 -22.19
N GLU A 493 -0.47 -20.57 -22.88
CA GLU A 493 -0.34 -20.78 -24.34
C GLU A 493 -0.06 -22.26 -24.67
N LYS A 494 -0.32 -22.65 -25.96
CA LYS A 494 0.06 -23.96 -26.48
C LYS A 494 1.52 -23.99 -26.87
#